data_bca976902bf60820224b36070c7c67cc
#
_entry.id   bca976902bf60820224b36070c7c67cc
#
_cell.length_a   1.000
_cell.length_b   1.000
_cell.length_c   1.000
_cell.angle_alpha   90.00
_cell.angle_beta   90.00
_cell.angle_gamma   90.00
#
_symmetry.space_group_name_H-M   'P 1'
#
loop_
_entity.id
_entity.type
_entity.pdbx_description
1 polymer ?
#
loop_
_entity_poly.entity_id
_entity_poly.type
_entity_poly.pdbx_seq_one_letter_code
_entity_poly.pdbx_strand_id
1 'polypeptide(L)'
;MHIARIIFATLFALAGTASCAQTGTAKPNTKISSTSFQTLAQTCAANVPVSTLEAIARTESALYPYALSINRPHQLARRQGWNRATITLERQPKSLEEAIAWTKWLLGQGITVSIGLLQVNSEHAAHLHLTAEQLFDPCTNLRSGAALLSATYTTTARIQGEGFAALDSALSYYNTGSPTAGLTNGYVQQVKRHAKSLRN
;
A
#
# COMPACT_ATOMS: atom_id res chain seq x y z
N MET A 1 -29.79 2.02 -9.35
CA MET A 1 -28.40 2.37 -9.03
C MET A 1 -27.61 1.07 -9.01
N HIS A 2 -26.91 0.74 -10.10
CA HIS A 2 -26.17 -0.51 -10.21
C HIS A 2 -24.77 -0.29 -9.64
N ILE A 3 -24.46 -0.96 -8.54
CA ILE A 3 -23.10 -1.01 -7.98
C ILE A 3 -22.29 -1.91 -8.89
N ALA A 4 -21.36 -1.34 -9.65
CA ALA A 4 -20.45 -2.14 -10.47
C ALA A 4 -19.46 -2.88 -9.56
N ARG A 5 -19.75 -4.16 -9.30
CA ARG A 5 -18.81 -5.07 -8.65
C ARG A 5 -17.82 -5.58 -9.69
N ILE A 6 -16.55 -5.27 -9.51
CA ILE A 6 -15.51 -5.79 -10.39
C ILE A 6 -15.27 -7.26 -10.00
N ILE A 7 -15.90 -8.16 -10.74
CA ILE A 7 -15.62 -9.60 -10.67
C ILE A 7 -14.52 -9.86 -11.69
N PHE A 8 -13.29 -10.08 -11.25
CA PHE A 8 -12.25 -10.57 -12.13
C PHE A 8 -12.52 -12.06 -12.42
N ALA A 9 -13.29 -12.33 -13.49
CA ALA A 9 -13.41 -13.65 -14.03
C ALA A 9 -12.04 -14.07 -14.62
N THR A 10 -11.54 -15.21 -14.21
CA THR A 10 -10.32 -15.82 -14.73
C THR A 10 -10.53 -16.22 -16.19
N LEU A 11 -10.05 -15.41 -17.14
CA LEU A 11 -9.91 -15.85 -18.53
C LEU A 11 -8.67 -16.76 -18.61
N PHE A 12 -8.91 -18.06 -18.67
CA PHE A 12 -7.89 -19.04 -19.04
C PHE A 12 -7.76 -19.04 -20.57
N ALA A 13 -6.68 -18.46 -21.09
CA ALA A 13 -6.24 -18.72 -22.45
C ALA A 13 -5.31 -19.94 -22.44
N LEU A 14 -5.73 -21.02 -23.08
CA LEU A 14 -4.89 -22.19 -23.38
C LEU A 14 -3.85 -21.80 -24.42
N ALA A 15 -2.58 -21.84 -24.06
CA ALA A 15 -1.47 -21.87 -25.03
C ALA A 15 -0.33 -22.75 -24.51
N GLY A 16 -0.05 -23.74 -25.24
CA GLY A 16 1.14 -24.51 -25.57
C GLY A 16 2.24 -24.71 -24.53
N THR A 17 2.56 -25.99 -24.36
CA THR A 17 3.67 -26.56 -23.61
C THR A 17 5.04 -26.01 -24.01
N ALA A 18 5.73 -25.39 -23.05
CA ALA A 18 7.19 -25.34 -23.04
C ALA A 18 7.63 -25.59 -21.59
N SER A 19 8.26 -26.73 -21.37
CA SER A 19 8.91 -27.12 -20.13
C SER A 19 10.12 -26.22 -19.89
N CYS A 20 10.13 -25.48 -18.76
CA CYS A 20 11.40 -25.07 -18.14
C CYS A 20 11.19 -24.58 -16.69
N ALA A 21 12.04 -25.11 -15.81
CA ALA A 21 12.46 -24.62 -14.50
C ALA A 21 11.40 -24.45 -13.41
N GLN A 22 11.54 -25.27 -12.39
CA GLN A 22 10.91 -25.18 -11.08
C GLN A 22 11.22 -23.82 -10.43
N THR A 23 10.30 -22.89 -10.53
CA THR A 23 10.24 -21.75 -9.65
C THR A 23 9.42 -22.16 -8.42
N GLY A 24 10.01 -22.05 -7.25
CA GLY A 24 9.39 -22.40 -5.99
C GLY A 24 7.97 -21.83 -5.90
N THR A 25 7.01 -22.71 -5.62
CA THR A 25 5.61 -22.36 -5.42
C THR A 25 5.49 -21.39 -4.26
N ALA A 26 5.34 -20.11 -4.58
CA ALA A 26 4.98 -19.11 -3.58
C ALA A 26 3.65 -19.54 -2.94
N LYS A 27 3.65 -19.75 -1.62
CA LYS A 27 2.44 -20.10 -0.89
C LYS A 27 1.39 -19.01 -1.13
N PRO A 28 0.18 -19.36 -1.60
CA PRO A 28 -0.82 -18.38 -1.88
C PRO A 28 -1.25 -17.65 -0.60
N ASN A 29 -1.33 -16.33 -0.67
CA ASN A 29 -2.04 -15.46 0.28
C ASN A 29 -1.50 -15.47 1.73
N THR A 30 -0.18 -15.41 1.94
CA THR A 30 0.39 -15.43 3.28
C THR A 30 0.83 -14.01 3.68
N LYS A 31 0.29 -13.52 4.80
CA LYS A 31 0.84 -12.36 5.50
C LYS A 31 2.28 -12.68 5.91
N ILE A 32 3.16 -11.71 5.84
CA ILE A 32 4.50 -11.89 6.40
C ILE A 32 4.43 -11.86 7.92
N SER A 33 5.29 -12.62 8.58
CA SER A 33 5.37 -12.60 10.04
C SER A 33 5.96 -11.28 10.54
N SER A 34 5.68 -10.92 11.80
CA SER A 34 6.31 -9.77 12.47
C SER A 34 7.84 -9.83 12.39
N THR A 35 8.42 -10.99 12.67
CA THR A 35 9.87 -11.19 12.58
C THR A 35 10.41 -10.95 11.17
N SER A 36 9.76 -11.51 10.15
CA SER A 36 10.16 -11.28 8.75
C SER A 36 10.02 -9.80 8.35
N PHE A 37 8.95 -9.14 8.80
CA PHE A 37 8.76 -7.70 8.57
C PHE A 37 9.89 -6.88 9.21
N GLN A 38 10.24 -7.17 10.46
CA GLN A 38 11.28 -6.45 11.20
C GLN A 38 12.63 -6.58 10.51
N THR A 39 13.00 -7.79 10.05
CA THR A 39 14.23 -8.01 9.29
C THR A 39 14.24 -7.19 7.99
N LEU A 40 13.15 -7.22 7.24
CA LEU A 40 13.01 -6.41 6.02
C LEU A 40 13.10 -4.91 6.32
N ALA A 41 12.42 -4.42 7.34
CA ALA A 41 12.42 -3.00 7.71
C ALA A 41 13.83 -2.52 8.12
N GLN A 42 14.56 -3.32 8.90
CA GLN A 42 15.95 -3.03 9.27
C GLN A 42 16.86 -2.93 8.06
N THR A 43 16.68 -3.83 7.07
CA THR A 43 17.53 -3.87 5.88
C THR A 43 17.17 -2.78 4.86
N CYS A 44 15.87 -2.53 4.65
CA CYS A 44 15.37 -1.75 3.52
C CYS A 44 14.99 -0.31 3.87
N ALA A 45 14.72 -0.01 5.16
CA ALA A 45 14.19 1.26 5.61
C ALA A 45 14.71 1.65 7.01
N ALA A 46 16.01 1.50 7.26
CA ALA A 46 16.66 1.73 8.56
C ALA A 46 16.56 3.19 9.07
N ASN A 47 16.18 4.12 8.22
CA ASN A 47 16.01 5.54 8.56
C ASN A 47 14.71 5.84 9.32
N VAL A 48 13.79 4.87 9.44
CA VAL A 48 12.54 4.99 10.22
C VAL A 48 12.50 3.88 11.27
N PRO A 49 12.11 4.14 12.52
CA PRO A 49 12.00 3.10 13.55
C PRO A 49 11.13 1.94 13.08
N VAL A 50 11.63 0.72 13.23
CA VAL A 50 10.96 -0.52 12.78
C VAL A 50 9.55 -0.64 13.36
N SER A 51 9.37 -0.29 14.64
CA SER A 51 8.06 -0.32 15.31
C SER A 51 7.05 0.65 14.68
N THR A 52 7.52 1.79 14.17
CA THR A 52 6.68 2.76 13.45
C THR A 52 6.24 2.18 12.11
N LEU A 53 7.18 1.65 11.33
CA LEU A 53 6.88 1.03 10.03
C LEU A 53 5.94 -0.19 10.18
N GLU A 54 6.17 -1.02 11.20
CA GLU A 54 5.32 -2.18 11.45
C GLU A 54 3.90 -1.77 11.87
N ALA A 55 3.77 -0.74 12.71
CA ALA A 55 2.47 -0.21 13.09
C ALA A 55 1.68 0.33 11.89
N ILE A 56 2.36 1.02 10.96
CA ILE A 56 1.76 1.46 9.71
C ILE A 56 1.36 0.26 8.86
N ALA A 57 2.25 -0.71 8.63
CA ALA A 57 1.96 -1.88 7.80
C ALA A 57 0.80 -2.73 8.35
N ARG A 58 0.69 -2.85 9.68
CA ARG A 58 -0.46 -3.51 10.34
C ARG A 58 -1.77 -2.74 10.08
N THR A 59 -1.70 -1.42 10.06
CA THR A 59 -2.86 -0.56 9.79
C THR A 59 -3.26 -0.61 8.32
N GLU A 60 -2.30 -0.53 7.41
CA GLU A 60 -2.52 -0.39 5.96
C GLU A 60 -2.87 -1.71 5.27
N SER A 61 -2.13 -2.77 5.57
CA SER A 61 -2.22 -4.04 4.83
C SER A 61 -2.43 -5.26 5.72
N ALA A 62 -2.43 -5.09 7.05
CA ALA A 62 -2.34 -6.20 7.99
C ALA A 62 -1.14 -7.14 7.69
N LEU A 63 -0.02 -6.58 7.23
CA LEU A 63 1.21 -7.27 6.81
C LEU A 63 1.05 -8.13 5.54
N TYR A 64 0.09 -7.81 4.69
CA TYR A 64 -0.12 -8.52 3.42
C TYR A 64 0.65 -7.84 2.28
N PRO A 65 1.68 -8.49 1.67
CA PRO A 65 2.57 -7.85 0.72
C PRO A 65 1.89 -7.54 -0.63
N TYR A 66 0.83 -8.25 -0.98
CA TYR A 66 0.07 -8.04 -2.21
C TYR A 66 -1.22 -7.25 -1.99
N ALA A 67 -1.32 -6.56 -0.86
CA ALA A 67 -2.47 -5.71 -0.57
C ALA A 67 -2.65 -4.64 -1.65
N LEU A 68 -3.88 -4.47 -2.08
CA LEU A 68 -4.28 -3.52 -3.11
C LEU A 68 -5.53 -2.78 -2.64
N SER A 69 -5.49 -1.46 -2.72
CA SER A 69 -6.66 -0.61 -2.46
C SER A 69 -6.90 0.34 -3.62
N ILE A 70 -8.16 0.57 -3.93
CA ILE A 70 -8.57 1.53 -4.96
C ILE A 70 -8.63 2.92 -4.35
N ASN A 71 -7.94 3.86 -4.98
CA ASN A 71 -7.95 5.25 -4.58
C ASN A 71 -9.00 6.08 -5.38
N ARG A 72 -8.63 7.25 -5.84
CA ARG A 72 -9.53 8.11 -6.59
C ARG A 72 -9.43 7.81 -8.08
N PRO A 73 -10.56 7.68 -8.79
CA PRO A 73 -10.54 7.66 -10.24
C PRO A 73 -10.07 9.02 -10.78
N HIS A 74 -9.17 8.99 -11.76
CA HIS A 74 -8.80 10.17 -12.54
C HIS A 74 -10.00 10.75 -13.28
N GLN A 75 -9.88 11.98 -13.79
CA GLN A 75 -10.96 12.64 -14.54
C GLN A 75 -11.48 11.79 -15.72
N LEU A 76 -10.61 11.07 -16.42
CA LEU A 76 -10.99 10.17 -17.51
C LEU A 76 -11.90 9.03 -17.02
N ALA A 77 -11.55 8.38 -15.93
CA ALA A 77 -12.36 7.33 -15.32
C ALA A 77 -13.72 7.87 -14.84
N ARG A 78 -13.76 9.09 -14.30
CA ARG A 78 -15.02 9.75 -13.92
C ARG A 78 -15.93 9.99 -15.11
N ARG A 79 -15.37 10.38 -16.26
CA ARG A 79 -16.14 10.57 -17.51
C ARG A 79 -16.73 9.25 -18.02
N GLN A 80 -16.10 8.11 -17.69
CA GLN A 80 -16.59 6.76 -17.99
C GLN A 80 -17.58 6.23 -16.93
N GLY A 81 -17.99 7.06 -15.98
CA GLY A 81 -18.94 6.68 -14.93
C GLY A 81 -18.33 6.04 -13.68
N TRP A 82 -17.00 5.92 -13.62
CA TRP A 82 -16.32 5.40 -12.44
C TRP A 82 -16.31 6.45 -11.31
N ASN A 83 -16.76 6.09 -10.14
CA ASN A 83 -16.62 6.91 -8.94
C ASN A 83 -16.24 6.03 -7.72
N ARG A 84 -15.69 6.65 -6.67
CA ARG A 84 -15.20 5.93 -5.47
C ARG A 84 -16.31 5.12 -4.76
N ALA A 85 -17.55 5.51 -4.88
CA ALA A 85 -18.68 4.81 -4.25
C ALA A 85 -19.09 3.54 -5.00
N THR A 86 -18.67 3.40 -6.27
CA THR A 86 -19.08 2.29 -7.14
C THR A 86 -17.98 1.28 -7.44
N ILE A 87 -16.72 1.58 -7.03
CA ILE A 87 -15.58 0.70 -7.29
C ILE A 87 -15.07 0.15 -5.96
N THR A 88 -15.21 -1.15 -5.76
CA THR A 88 -14.63 -1.87 -4.63
C THR A 88 -14.01 -3.18 -5.10
N LEU A 89 -12.92 -3.59 -4.45
CA LEU A 89 -12.39 -4.94 -4.61
C LEU A 89 -13.22 -5.88 -3.73
N GLU A 90 -13.78 -6.94 -4.30
CA GLU A 90 -14.52 -7.94 -3.52
C GLU A 90 -13.60 -8.73 -2.58
N ARG A 91 -12.34 -8.87 -2.94
CA ARG A 91 -11.30 -9.53 -2.17
C ARG A 91 -9.92 -8.97 -2.50
N GLN A 92 -8.93 -9.37 -1.73
CA GLN A 92 -7.54 -9.08 -2.06
C GLN A 92 -7.00 -10.07 -3.12
N PRO A 93 -5.99 -9.67 -3.92
CA PRO A 93 -5.29 -10.58 -4.83
C PRO A 93 -4.71 -11.78 -4.07
N LYS A 94 -4.66 -12.96 -4.70
CA LYS A 94 -4.16 -14.19 -4.06
C LYS A 94 -2.69 -14.48 -4.37
N SER A 95 -2.13 -13.84 -5.38
CA SER A 95 -0.73 -13.99 -5.78
C SER A 95 -0.18 -12.67 -6.29
N LEU A 96 1.14 -12.61 -6.49
CA LEU A 96 1.83 -11.47 -7.10
C LEU A 96 1.33 -11.22 -8.52
N GLU A 97 1.17 -12.28 -9.31
CA GLU A 97 0.73 -12.21 -10.70
C GLU A 97 -0.67 -11.61 -10.79
N GLU A 98 -1.57 -12.04 -9.92
CA GLU A 98 -2.94 -11.51 -9.85
C GLU A 98 -2.92 -10.04 -9.42
N ALA A 99 -2.11 -9.69 -8.42
CA ALA A 99 -1.97 -8.32 -7.94
C ALA A 99 -1.46 -7.38 -9.06
N ILE A 100 -0.46 -7.82 -9.81
CA ILE A 100 0.07 -7.10 -10.97
C ILE A 100 -1.00 -6.95 -12.06
N ALA A 101 -1.71 -8.03 -12.40
CA ALA A 101 -2.75 -8.00 -13.42
C ALA A 101 -3.88 -7.02 -13.07
N TRP A 102 -4.35 -7.04 -11.82
CA TRP A 102 -5.38 -6.12 -11.35
C TRP A 102 -4.88 -4.67 -11.33
N THR A 103 -3.67 -4.44 -10.89
CA THR A 103 -3.05 -3.11 -10.89
C THR A 103 -2.98 -2.54 -12.30
N LYS A 104 -2.45 -3.31 -13.27
CA LYS A 104 -2.38 -2.88 -14.68
C LYS A 104 -3.75 -2.54 -15.25
N TRP A 105 -4.74 -3.39 -14.98
CA TRP A 105 -6.10 -3.15 -15.44
C TRP A 105 -6.68 -1.86 -14.84
N LEU A 106 -6.56 -1.67 -13.53
CA LEU A 106 -7.07 -0.47 -12.83
C LEU A 106 -6.41 0.81 -13.35
N LEU A 107 -5.08 0.81 -13.46
CA LEU A 107 -4.33 1.94 -14.00
C LEU A 107 -4.70 2.24 -15.46
N GLY A 108 -4.92 1.21 -16.27
CA GLY A 108 -5.42 1.34 -17.65
C GLY A 108 -6.81 1.97 -17.74
N GLN A 109 -7.63 1.85 -16.68
CA GLN A 109 -8.92 2.55 -16.56
C GLN A 109 -8.78 3.98 -15.98
N GLY A 110 -7.55 4.45 -15.72
CA GLY A 110 -7.31 5.75 -15.06
C GLY A 110 -7.66 5.75 -13.56
N ILE A 111 -7.61 4.60 -12.93
CA ILE A 111 -7.89 4.42 -11.50
C ILE A 111 -6.57 4.23 -10.77
N THR A 112 -6.25 5.12 -9.83
CA THR A 112 -5.05 4.99 -9.01
C THR A 112 -5.26 3.99 -7.87
N VAL A 113 -4.19 3.35 -7.45
CA VAL A 113 -4.21 2.30 -6.42
C VAL A 113 -3.14 2.52 -5.38
N SER A 114 -3.38 2.03 -4.16
CA SER A 114 -2.36 1.89 -3.12
C SER A 114 -1.91 0.43 -3.03
N ILE A 115 -0.60 0.21 -2.89
CA ILE A 115 0.06 -1.06 -3.17
C ILE A 115 0.92 -1.49 -2.00
N GLY A 116 0.80 -2.76 -1.62
CA GLY A 116 1.76 -3.47 -0.79
C GLY A 116 1.65 -3.18 0.71
N LEU A 117 2.73 -3.48 1.43
CA LEU A 117 2.79 -3.45 2.89
C LEU A 117 2.42 -2.10 3.50
N LEU A 118 2.97 -1.02 2.94
CA LEU A 118 2.76 0.35 3.40
C LEU A 118 1.76 1.12 2.53
N GLN A 119 1.02 0.44 1.66
CA GLN A 119 -0.02 1.01 0.78
C GLN A 119 0.45 2.27 0.03
N VAL A 120 1.62 2.17 -0.60
CA VAL A 120 2.19 3.28 -1.38
C VAL A 120 1.31 3.54 -2.61
N ASN A 121 0.87 4.78 -2.79
CA ASN A 121 0.03 5.16 -3.93
C ASN A 121 0.83 5.06 -5.25
N SER A 122 0.20 4.52 -6.29
CA SER A 122 0.78 4.40 -7.64
C SER A 122 1.20 5.74 -8.25
N GLU A 123 0.59 6.85 -7.85
CA GLU A 123 1.04 8.18 -8.26
C GLU A 123 2.43 8.53 -7.70
N HIS A 124 2.74 8.10 -6.48
CA HIS A 124 4.07 8.29 -5.90
C HIS A 124 5.13 7.41 -6.55
N ALA A 125 4.76 6.26 -7.12
CA ALA A 125 5.70 5.40 -7.82
C ALA A 125 6.41 6.15 -8.96
N ALA A 126 5.67 6.89 -9.77
CA ALA A 126 6.23 7.68 -10.86
C ALA A 126 7.23 8.75 -10.37
N HIS A 127 6.93 9.43 -9.27
CA HIS A 127 7.84 10.41 -8.66
C HIS A 127 9.10 9.77 -8.06
N LEU A 128 9.02 8.49 -7.70
CA LEU A 128 10.15 7.70 -7.21
C LEU A 128 10.90 6.96 -8.35
N HIS A 129 10.56 7.22 -9.62
CA HIS A 129 11.08 6.51 -10.79
C HIS A 129 10.87 4.99 -10.74
N LEU A 130 9.74 4.56 -10.18
CA LEU A 130 9.32 3.17 -10.07
C LEU A 130 8.09 2.89 -10.93
N THR A 131 7.94 1.64 -11.36
CA THR A 131 6.64 1.16 -11.85
C THR A 131 5.76 0.76 -10.68
N ALA A 132 4.44 0.76 -10.88
CA ALA A 132 3.50 0.33 -9.86
C ALA A 132 3.74 -1.14 -9.44
N GLU A 133 4.16 -2.00 -10.37
CA GLU A 133 4.45 -3.41 -10.11
C GLU A 133 5.64 -3.59 -9.17
N GLN A 134 6.65 -2.72 -9.25
CA GLN A 134 7.81 -2.76 -8.37
C GLN A 134 7.45 -2.49 -6.90
N LEU A 135 6.32 -1.83 -6.64
CA LEU A 135 5.82 -1.63 -5.28
C LEU A 135 5.30 -2.90 -4.60
N PHE A 136 5.12 -4.01 -5.33
CA PHE A 136 4.82 -5.30 -4.71
C PHE A 136 6.06 -6.01 -4.15
N ASP A 137 7.27 -5.58 -4.52
CA ASP A 137 8.48 -6.02 -3.83
C ASP A 137 8.52 -5.44 -2.42
N PRO A 138 8.60 -6.27 -1.36
CA PRO A 138 8.50 -5.80 0.01
C PRO A 138 9.57 -4.78 0.39
N CYS A 139 10.81 -4.94 -0.10
CA CYS A 139 11.90 -4.01 0.21
C CYS A 139 11.70 -2.66 -0.47
N THR A 140 11.32 -2.67 -1.74
CA THR A 140 10.99 -1.46 -2.50
C THR A 140 9.82 -0.72 -1.87
N ASN A 141 8.78 -1.45 -1.44
CA ASN A 141 7.61 -0.87 -0.78
C ASN A 141 7.98 -0.20 0.56
N LEU A 142 8.75 -0.89 1.41
CA LEU A 142 9.22 -0.34 2.68
C LEU A 142 10.08 0.91 2.48
N ARG A 143 11.02 0.88 1.52
CA ARG A 143 11.87 2.02 1.20
C ARG A 143 11.04 3.22 0.73
N SER A 144 10.08 2.98 -0.15
CA SER A 144 9.21 4.02 -0.69
C SER A 144 8.32 4.65 0.38
N GLY A 145 7.64 3.83 1.17
CA GLY A 145 6.78 4.31 2.26
C GLY A 145 7.55 5.03 3.36
N ALA A 146 8.76 4.53 3.72
CA ALA A 146 9.63 5.19 4.68
C ALA A 146 10.12 6.57 4.16
N ALA A 147 10.45 6.67 2.88
CA ALA A 147 10.84 7.94 2.27
C ALA A 147 9.70 8.97 2.32
N LEU A 148 8.48 8.55 1.98
CA LEU A 148 7.29 9.40 2.06
C LEU A 148 7.01 9.85 3.50
N LEU A 149 7.07 8.95 4.48
CA LEU A 149 6.87 9.30 5.89
C LEU A 149 7.95 10.25 6.39
N SER A 150 9.22 10.01 6.06
CA SER A 150 10.34 10.88 6.46
C SER A 150 10.20 12.28 5.88
N ALA A 151 9.80 12.41 4.63
CA ALA A 151 9.58 13.70 3.98
C ALA A 151 8.44 14.49 4.64
N THR A 152 7.33 13.81 4.95
CA THR A 152 6.20 14.44 5.66
C THR A 152 6.57 14.80 7.10
N TYR A 153 7.31 13.94 7.82
CA TYR A 153 7.80 14.24 9.17
C TYR A 153 8.73 15.45 9.18
N THR A 154 9.69 15.52 8.24
CA THR A 154 10.58 16.69 8.14
C THR A 154 9.80 17.98 7.96
N THR A 155 8.76 17.94 7.13
CA THR A 155 7.90 19.11 6.88
C THR A 155 7.11 19.51 8.14
N THR A 156 6.49 18.55 8.81
CA THR A 156 5.68 18.82 10.02
C THR A 156 6.56 19.22 11.21
N ALA A 157 7.76 18.63 11.35
CA ALA A 157 8.72 18.98 12.40
C ALA A 157 9.27 20.41 12.26
N ARG A 158 9.45 20.91 11.04
CA ARG A 158 9.83 22.31 10.81
C ARG A 158 8.78 23.30 11.31
N ILE A 159 7.50 22.92 11.28
CA ILE A 159 6.38 23.78 11.66
C ILE A 159 6.08 23.70 13.14
N GLN A 160 6.15 22.50 13.74
CA GLN A 160 5.65 22.20 15.09
C GLN A 160 6.75 21.87 16.10
N GLY A 161 8.03 21.79 15.64
CA GLY A 161 9.10 21.16 16.40
C GLY A 161 9.10 19.63 16.26
N GLU A 162 10.23 19.02 16.59
CA GLU A 162 10.35 17.55 16.57
C GLU A 162 9.53 16.92 17.71
N GLY A 163 9.06 15.67 17.48
CA GLY A 163 8.37 14.90 18.51
C GLY A 163 7.05 14.29 18.07
N PHE A 164 6.25 13.90 19.06
CA PHE A 164 5.01 13.15 18.78
C PHE A 164 3.96 13.96 18.03
N ALA A 165 3.87 15.26 18.25
CA ALA A 165 2.91 16.11 17.52
C ALA A 165 3.23 16.15 16.03
N ALA A 166 4.52 16.34 15.69
CA ALA A 166 4.98 16.29 14.30
C ALA A 166 4.77 14.91 13.67
N LEU A 167 5.02 13.83 14.42
CA LEU A 167 4.77 12.47 13.95
C LEU A 167 3.28 12.22 13.70
N ASP A 168 2.41 12.63 14.60
CA ASP A 168 0.96 12.51 14.44
C ASP A 168 0.47 13.23 13.17
N SER A 169 0.98 14.45 12.94
CA SER A 169 0.67 15.21 11.72
C SER A 169 1.26 14.57 10.47
N ALA A 170 2.46 13.99 10.55
CA ALA A 170 3.07 13.27 9.42
C ALA A 170 2.29 12.00 9.07
N LEU A 171 1.84 11.23 10.05
CA LEU A 171 0.98 10.06 9.87
C LEU A 171 -0.38 10.46 9.26
N SER A 172 -0.95 11.56 9.75
CA SER A 172 -2.18 12.12 9.17
C SER A 172 -1.99 12.46 7.70
N TYR A 173 -0.90 13.14 7.36
CA TYR A 173 -0.57 13.52 6.00
C TYR A 173 -0.33 12.29 5.10
N TYR A 174 0.37 11.28 5.61
CA TYR A 174 0.62 10.01 4.92
C TYR A 174 -0.68 9.36 4.45
N ASN A 175 -1.68 9.30 5.32
CA ASN A 175 -2.98 8.68 5.02
C ASN A 175 -3.90 9.54 4.16
N THR A 176 -3.92 10.86 4.37
CA THR A 176 -5.00 11.73 3.87
C THR A 176 -4.52 12.86 2.95
N GLY A 177 -3.22 13.15 2.91
CA GLY A 177 -2.67 14.35 2.29
C GLY A 177 -2.96 15.63 3.10
N SER A 178 -3.45 15.51 4.35
CA SER A 178 -3.74 16.61 5.27
C SER A 178 -3.08 16.37 6.63
N PRO A 179 -2.45 17.38 7.25
CA PRO A 179 -1.78 17.20 8.55
C PRO A 179 -2.75 16.93 9.71
N THR A 180 -4.06 17.10 9.52
CA THR A 180 -5.08 17.02 10.58
C THR A 180 -6.19 16.01 10.32
N ALA A 181 -6.53 15.70 9.07
CA ALA A 181 -7.68 14.84 8.74
C ALA A 181 -7.52 13.40 9.25
N GLY A 182 -6.30 12.88 9.29
CA GLY A 182 -6.00 11.54 9.85
C GLY A 182 -6.10 11.48 11.39
N LEU A 183 -6.07 12.63 12.07
CA LEU A 183 -6.32 12.72 13.51
C LEU A 183 -7.79 12.46 13.84
N THR A 184 -8.69 12.90 12.97
CA THR A 184 -10.14 12.85 13.19
C THR A 184 -10.80 11.62 12.58
N ASN A 185 -10.22 11.02 11.53
CA ASN A 185 -10.76 9.81 10.89
C ASN A 185 -10.39 8.50 11.62
N GLY A 186 -9.59 8.57 12.69
CA GLY A 186 -9.18 7.42 13.50
C GLY A 186 -7.89 6.74 13.06
N TYR A 187 -7.28 7.13 11.94
CA TYR A 187 -6.08 6.50 11.40
C TYR A 187 -4.88 6.58 12.35
N VAL A 188 -4.54 7.79 12.79
CA VAL A 188 -3.39 8.01 13.69
C VAL A 188 -3.55 7.22 14.98
N GLN A 189 -4.77 7.18 15.54
CA GLN A 189 -5.07 6.39 16.74
C GLN A 189 -4.89 4.89 16.49
N GLN A 190 -5.23 4.39 15.30
CA GLN A 190 -5.04 2.99 14.95
C GLN A 190 -3.56 2.63 14.85
N VAL A 191 -2.74 3.45 14.17
CA VAL A 191 -1.29 3.27 14.12
C VAL A 191 -0.69 3.27 15.53
N LYS A 192 -1.10 4.21 16.39
CA LYS A 192 -0.62 4.28 17.79
C LYS A 192 -1.00 3.05 18.61
N ARG A 193 -2.20 2.49 18.42
CA ARG A 193 -2.60 1.22 19.06
C ARG A 193 -1.69 0.07 18.63
N HIS A 194 -1.40 -0.06 17.34
CA HIS A 194 -0.47 -1.08 16.85
C HIS A 194 0.95 -0.86 17.40
N ALA A 195 1.45 0.37 17.41
CA ALA A 195 2.77 0.68 17.97
C ALA A 195 2.86 0.35 19.47
N LYS A 196 1.77 0.55 20.23
CA LYS A 196 1.71 0.16 21.64
C LYS A 196 1.76 -1.36 21.83
N SER A 197 1.02 -2.12 21.01
CA SER A 197 1.00 -3.59 21.09
C SER A 197 2.33 -4.27 20.71
N LEU A 198 3.22 -3.57 20.02
CA LEU A 198 4.56 -4.08 19.66
C LEU A 198 5.60 -3.90 20.77
N ARG A 199 5.28 -3.15 21.82
CA ARG A 199 6.18 -2.90 22.96
C ARG A 199 5.89 -3.78 24.17
N ASN A 200 4.77 -4.47 24.14
CA ASN A 200 4.36 -5.44 25.17
C ASN A 200 4.68 -6.87 24.73
#